data_4c624074d7a8908035dd6acf269020d4
#
_entry.id   4c624074d7a8908035dd6acf269020d4
#
_cell.length_a   1.000
_cell.length_b   1.000
_cell.length_c   1.000
_cell.angle_alpha   90.00
_cell.angle_beta   90.00
_cell.angle_gamma   90.00
#
_symmetry.space_group_name_H-M   'P 1'
#
loop_
_entity.id
_entity.type
_entity.pdbx_description
1 polymer ?
#
loop_
_entity_poly.entity_id
_entity_poly.type
_entity_poly.pdbx_seq_one_letter_code
_entity_poly.pdbx_strand_id
1 'polypeptide(L)'
;MFSFFKKKKTVAHIKLSGVIGNAGKFKQGIDFAGQEELIKKAFSLKKASTVAITINSPGGSPVQSHLIYSFIRQQAKKNKKKVIVFAEDVAASGGYLISCAGDEIYANSSSIIGSIGVIYSSFGFTELIKKIGVERRVHTAGKNKSTLDPFLEEKNEDIERLKKIQLDLHKDFIDVVEKSRGTKLNKSEVELFSGEFWSGSKAKDLGLIDGIGDAHEILKKIFGDDVVIKKFEKTKGWLSQKLSSSNNQVDQLANILDERSIWQRYGF
;
A
#
# COMPACT_ATOMS: atom_id res chain seq x y z
N MET A 1 15.02 -50.37 2.28
CA MET A 1 14.26 -49.32 3.03
C MET A 1 14.28 -48.06 2.19
N PHE A 2 13.29 -47.87 1.31
CA PHE A 2 13.23 -46.69 0.43
C PHE A 2 12.73 -45.51 1.26
N SER A 3 13.61 -44.59 1.61
CA SER A 3 13.24 -43.28 2.16
C SER A 3 12.49 -42.52 1.06
N PHE A 4 11.17 -42.42 1.21
CA PHE A 4 10.36 -41.49 0.40
C PHE A 4 10.82 -40.08 0.72
N PHE A 5 11.64 -39.49 -0.12
CA PHE A 5 11.95 -38.03 -0.07
C PHE A 5 10.65 -37.28 -0.20
N LYS A 6 10.09 -36.86 0.93
CA LYS A 6 8.90 -35.99 0.99
C LYS A 6 9.26 -34.70 0.25
N LYS A 7 8.65 -34.50 -0.91
CA LYS A 7 8.92 -33.34 -1.76
C LYS A 7 8.67 -32.07 -0.94
N LYS A 8 9.72 -31.28 -0.68
CA LYS A 8 9.63 -30.03 0.10
C LYS A 8 8.62 -29.10 -0.53
N LYS A 9 7.69 -28.59 0.27
CA LYS A 9 6.72 -27.60 -0.18
C LYS A 9 7.44 -26.28 -0.45
N THR A 10 7.08 -25.61 -1.54
CA THR A 10 7.70 -24.33 -1.93
C THR A 10 6.65 -23.23 -1.90
N VAL A 11 7.01 -22.09 -1.34
CA VAL A 11 6.22 -20.84 -1.33
C VAL A 11 7.01 -19.77 -2.07
N ALA A 12 6.36 -19.07 -3.01
CA ALA A 12 6.94 -17.89 -3.62
C ALA A 12 6.71 -16.69 -2.67
N HIS A 13 7.71 -15.86 -2.46
CA HIS A 13 7.62 -14.72 -1.55
C HIS A 13 8.03 -13.44 -2.24
N ILE A 14 7.22 -12.40 -2.12
CA ILE A 14 7.51 -11.03 -2.54
C ILE A 14 7.33 -10.07 -1.37
N LYS A 15 8.11 -8.98 -1.35
CA LYS A 15 8.00 -7.91 -0.36
C LYS A 15 7.64 -6.61 -1.06
N LEU A 16 6.61 -5.93 -0.56
CA LEU A 16 6.16 -4.62 -0.97
C LEU A 16 6.39 -3.66 0.21
N SER A 17 7.38 -2.77 0.09
CA SER A 17 7.76 -1.86 1.19
C SER A 17 7.93 -0.44 0.68
N GLY A 18 7.38 0.54 1.41
CA GLY A 18 7.43 1.96 1.12
C GLY A 18 6.08 2.60 0.83
N VAL A 19 6.09 3.88 0.46
CA VAL A 19 4.90 4.63 0.06
C VAL A 19 4.41 4.15 -1.31
N ILE A 20 3.08 4.05 -1.48
CA ILE A 20 2.46 3.62 -2.74
C ILE A 20 2.30 4.82 -3.67
N GLY A 21 2.89 4.70 -4.87
CA GLY A 21 2.90 5.74 -5.88
C GLY A 21 4.30 6.05 -6.37
N ASN A 22 4.41 7.14 -7.12
CA ASN A 22 5.69 7.58 -7.65
C ASN A 22 6.48 8.32 -6.56
N ALA A 23 7.46 7.67 -5.99
CA ALA A 23 8.32 8.25 -4.94
C ALA A 23 9.46 9.15 -5.50
N GLY A 24 9.31 9.64 -6.75
CA GLY A 24 10.33 10.46 -7.42
C GLY A 24 11.48 9.64 -8.02
N LYS A 25 12.39 10.33 -8.70
CA LYS A 25 13.48 9.69 -9.48
C LYS A 25 14.48 8.86 -8.66
N PHE A 26 14.54 9.06 -7.36
CA PHE A 26 15.60 8.50 -6.49
C PHE A 26 15.12 7.52 -5.41
N LYS A 27 13.82 7.39 -5.18
CA LYS A 27 13.26 6.43 -4.24
C LYS A 27 12.30 5.45 -4.92
N GLN A 28 12.42 4.20 -4.55
CA GLN A 28 11.52 3.16 -5.05
C GLN A 28 10.23 3.17 -4.21
N GLY A 29 9.21 3.88 -4.70
CA GLY A 29 7.85 3.67 -4.24
C GLY A 29 7.29 2.32 -4.72
N ILE A 30 6.15 1.96 -4.17
CA ILE A 30 5.37 0.83 -4.64
C ILE A 30 4.44 1.34 -5.75
N ASP A 31 4.79 1.13 -7.01
CA ASP A 31 3.92 1.41 -8.15
C ASP A 31 3.67 0.14 -8.96
N PHE A 32 2.58 0.12 -9.72
CA PHE A 32 2.17 -1.05 -10.48
C PHE A 32 3.23 -1.47 -11.52
N ALA A 33 3.74 -0.52 -12.29
CA ALA A 33 4.71 -0.80 -13.35
C ALA A 33 5.99 -1.44 -12.79
N GLY A 34 6.44 -0.95 -11.64
CA GLY A 34 7.61 -1.51 -10.96
C GLY A 34 7.38 -2.86 -10.31
N GLN A 35 6.13 -3.23 -9.99
CA GLN A 35 5.82 -4.51 -9.33
C GLN A 35 5.29 -5.59 -10.29
N GLU A 36 4.81 -5.22 -11.47
CA GLU A 36 4.14 -6.11 -12.40
C GLU A 36 4.95 -7.38 -12.70
N GLU A 37 6.20 -7.22 -13.15
CA GLU A 37 7.07 -8.35 -13.50
C GLU A 37 7.44 -9.21 -12.30
N LEU A 38 7.64 -8.60 -11.13
CA LEU A 38 7.94 -9.30 -9.89
C LEU A 38 6.77 -10.22 -9.50
N ILE A 39 5.55 -9.67 -9.51
CA ILE A 39 4.32 -10.40 -9.24
C ILE A 39 4.15 -11.53 -10.24
N LYS A 40 4.26 -11.26 -11.55
CA LYS A 40 4.17 -12.31 -12.59
C LYS A 40 5.14 -13.47 -12.34
N LYS A 41 6.41 -13.16 -12.06
CA LYS A 41 7.45 -14.17 -11.80
C LYS A 41 7.12 -15.03 -10.57
N ALA A 42 6.66 -14.43 -9.48
CA ALA A 42 6.27 -15.18 -8.27
C ALA A 42 5.07 -16.11 -8.54
N PHE A 43 4.05 -15.59 -9.21
CA PHE A 43 2.86 -16.38 -9.54
C PHE A 43 3.14 -17.47 -10.61
N SER A 44 4.13 -17.29 -11.47
CA SER A 44 4.52 -18.29 -12.49
C SER A 44 5.36 -19.45 -11.94
N LEU A 45 5.81 -19.42 -10.68
CA LEU A 45 6.63 -20.48 -10.10
C LEU A 45 5.84 -21.79 -9.94
N LYS A 46 5.95 -22.71 -10.89
CA LYS A 46 5.17 -23.96 -10.95
C LYS A 46 5.25 -24.83 -9.67
N LYS A 47 6.40 -24.78 -8.94
CA LYS A 47 6.61 -25.56 -7.72
C LYS A 47 5.85 -25.01 -6.50
N ALA A 48 5.40 -23.75 -6.53
CA ALA A 48 4.69 -23.10 -5.44
C ALA A 48 3.18 -23.11 -5.69
N SER A 49 2.42 -23.63 -4.75
CA SER A 49 0.95 -23.52 -4.72
C SER A 49 0.45 -22.23 -4.05
N THR A 50 1.36 -21.56 -3.37
CA THR A 50 1.05 -20.36 -2.57
C THR A 50 2.07 -19.27 -2.86
N VAL A 51 1.57 -18.04 -2.87
CA VAL A 51 2.38 -16.82 -2.90
C VAL A 51 2.20 -16.10 -1.56
N ALA A 52 3.29 -15.89 -0.85
CA ALA A 52 3.35 -15.04 0.33
C ALA A 52 3.72 -13.63 -0.08
N ILE A 53 3.03 -12.65 0.46
CA ILE A 53 3.28 -11.23 0.21
C ILE A 53 3.50 -10.53 1.54
N THR A 54 4.69 -10.01 1.76
CA THR A 54 4.96 -9.15 2.93
C THR A 54 4.73 -7.70 2.55
N ILE A 55 3.98 -6.98 3.37
CA ILE A 55 3.64 -5.56 3.18
C ILE A 55 4.18 -4.74 4.36
N ASN A 56 4.90 -3.66 4.03
CA ASN A 56 5.28 -2.62 4.98
C ASN A 56 5.05 -1.26 4.31
N SER A 57 3.84 -0.72 4.45
CA SER A 57 3.42 0.48 3.73
C SER A 57 2.40 1.31 4.51
N PRO A 58 2.61 2.63 4.61
CA PRO A 58 1.64 3.58 5.19
C PRO A 58 0.51 3.91 4.21
N GLY A 59 0.55 3.39 2.98
CA GLY A 59 -0.40 3.72 1.93
C GLY A 59 0.17 4.65 0.87
N GLY A 60 -0.70 5.42 0.23
CA GLY A 60 -0.37 6.36 -0.85
C GLY A 60 -1.45 6.39 -1.93
N SER A 61 -1.06 6.38 -3.20
CA SER A 61 -1.95 6.52 -4.35
C SER A 61 -3.06 5.45 -4.37
N PRO A 62 -4.35 5.86 -4.35
CA PRO A 62 -5.47 4.93 -4.43
C PRO A 62 -5.45 4.09 -5.71
N VAL A 63 -5.15 4.71 -6.85
CA VAL A 63 -5.12 4.03 -8.15
C VAL A 63 -4.03 2.96 -8.18
N GLN A 64 -2.81 3.28 -7.71
CA GLN A 64 -1.71 2.31 -7.68
C GLN A 64 -2.01 1.14 -6.74
N SER A 65 -2.61 1.42 -5.59
CA SER A 65 -3.05 0.39 -4.64
C SER A 65 -4.07 -0.56 -5.27
N HIS A 66 -5.07 -0.02 -5.95
CA HIS A 66 -6.11 -0.80 -6.62
C HIS A 66 -5.58 -1.62 -7.79
N LEU A 67 -4.68 -1.06 -8.62
CA LEU A 67 -4.05 -1.78 -9.72
C LEU A 67 -3.26 -2.99 -9.23
N ILE A 68 -2.46 -2.82 -8.17
CA ILE A 68 -1.66 -3.89 -7.57
C ILE A 68 -2.57 -4.95 -6.95
N TYR A 69 -3.58 -4.55 -6.16
CA TYR A 69 -4.59 -5.46 -5.60
C TYR A 69 -5.25 -6.31 -6.68
N SER A 70 -5.80 -5.65 -7.70
CA SER A 70 -6.52 -6.30 -8.79
C SER A 70 -5.63 -7.26 -9.57
N PHE A 71 -4.38 -6.86 -9.81
CA PHE A 71 -3.42 -7.69 -10.53
C PHE A 71 -3.00 -8.93 -9.72
N ILE A 72 -2.77 -8.78 -8.41
CA ILE A 72 -2.49 -9.93 -7.52
C ILE A 72 -3.66 -10.93 -7.58
N ARG A 73 -4.91 -10.47 -7.46
CA ARG A 73 -6.09 -11.32 -7.55
C ARG A 73 -6.23 -11.99 -8.91
N GLN A 74 -5.96 -11.25 -9.99
CA GLN A 74 -5.95 -11.81 -11.36
C GLN A 74 -4.90 -12.93 -11.50
N GLN A 75 -3.68 -12.69 -11.03
CA GLN A 75 -2.61 -13.68 -11.10
C GLN A 75 -2.90 -14.90 -10.21
N ALA A 76 -3.47 -14.69 -9.03
CA ALA A 76 -3.90 -15.76 -8.13
C ALA A 76 -4.93 -16.67 -8.81
N LYS A 77 -5.98 -16.09 -9.41
CA LYS A 77 -7.02 -16.82 -10.16
C LYS A 77 -6.44 -17.54 -11.36
N LYS A 78 -5.64 -16.86 -12.19
CA LYS A 78 -5.02 -17.44 -13.40
C LYS A 78 -4.14 -18.65 -13.09
N ASN A 79 -3.34 -18.58 -12.03
CA ASN A 79 -2.37 -19.61 -11.68
C ASN A 79 -2.91 -20.58 -10.61
N LYS A 80 -4.16 -20.42 -10.16
CA LYS A 80 -4.82 -21.24 -9.11
C LYS A 80 -3.98 -21.32 -7.84
N LYS A 81 -3.47 -20.17 -7.36
CA LYS A 81 -2.60 -20.07 -6.18
C LYS A 81 -3.28 -19.35 -5.04
N LYS A 82 -3.04 -19.84 -3.83
CA LYS A 82 -3.40 -19.17 -2.59
C LYS A 82 -2.46 -17.97 -2.37
N VAL A 83 -3.01 -16.89 -1.84
CA VAL A 83 -2.25 -15.70 -1.44
C VAL A 83 -2.32 -15.55 0.07
N ILE A 84 -1.18 -15.46 0.73
CA ILE A 84 -1.09 -15.18 2.16
C ILE A 84 -0.33 -13.87 2.33
N VAL A 85 -0.94 -12.91 3.00
CA VAL A 85 -0.35 -11.60 3.24
C VAL A 85 0.14 -11.49 4.68
N PHE A 86 1.30 -10.86 4.84
CA PHE A 86 1.93 -10.58 6.13
C PHE A 86 2.20 -9.08 6.24
N ALA A 87 1.57 -8.42 7.19
CA ALA A 87 1.91 -7.05 7.51
C ALA A 87 3.14 -7.04 8.43
N GLU A 88 4.13 -6.22 8.10
CA GLU A 88 5.25 -5.90 9.00
C GLU A 88 4.85 -4.74 9.93
N ASP A 89 5.62 -3.64 9.98
CA ASP A 89 5.33 -2.53 10.89
C ASP A 89 3.98 -1.88 10.58
N VAL A 90 3.70 -1.61 9.30
CA VAL A 90 2.49 -0.91 8.86
C VAL A 90 1.89 -1.55 7.60
N ALA A 91 0.60 -1.81 7.64
CA ALA A 91 -0.22 -2.04 6.46
C ALA A 91 -1.49 -1.17 6.59
N ALA A 92 -1.36 0.10 6.24
CA ALA A 92 -2.39 1.11 6.44
C ALA A 92 -2.82 1.75 5.11
N SER A 93 -4.07 2.24 5.05
CA SER A 93 -4.62 2.90 3.86
C SER A 93 -4.43 2.02 2.60
N GLY A 94 -3.80 2.54 1.55
CA GLY A 94 -3.47 1.77 0.35
C GLY A 94 -2.69 0.48 0.60
N GLY A 95 -1.86 0.42 1.67
CA GLY A 95 -1.17 -0.79 2.11
C GLY A 95 -2.14 -1.87 2.57
N TYR A 96 -3.18 -1.48 3.32
CA TYR A 96 -4.25 -2.39 3.71
C TYR A 96 -5.13 -2.80 2.53
N LEU A 97 -5.41 -1.87 1.59
CA LEU A 97 -6.11 -2.20 0.35
C LEU A 97 -5.39 -3.31 -0.41
N ILE A 98 -4.06 -3.23 -0.57
CA ILE A 98 -3.26 -4.29 -1.20
C ILE A 98 -3.31 -5.57 -0.36
N SER A 99 -3.29 -5.46 0.99
CA SER A 99 -3.37 -6.63 1.88
C SER A 99 -4.67 -7.41 1.68
N CYS A 100 -5.75 -6.74 1.32
CA CYS A 100 -7.04 -7.37 0.98
C CYS A 100 -6.97 -8.28 -0.26
N ALA A 101 -5.85 -8.29 -0.99
CA ALA A 101 -5.61 -9.29 -2.03
C ALA A 101 -5.30 -10.69 -1.46
N GLY A 102 -5.02 -10.82 -0.17
CA GLY A 102 -4.79 -12.08 0.52
C GLY A 102 -6.06 -12.90 0.70
N ASP A 103 -5.93 -14.22 0.59
CA ASP A 103 -6.96 -15.16 1.06
C ASP A 103 -6.89 -15.28 2.60
N GLU A 104 -5.71 -15.04 3.15
CA GLU A 104 -5.43 -14.89 4.58
C GLU A 104 -4.47 -13.72 4.79
N ILE A 105 -4.68 -12.98 5.89
CA ILE A 105 -3.87 -11.82 6.28
C ILE A 105 -3.39 -12.04 7.72
N TYR A 106 -2.10 -11.94 7.93
CA TYR A 106 -1.44 -12.04 9.22
C TYR A 106 -0.65 -10.76 9.52
N ALA A 107 -0.46 -10.47 10.79
CA ALA A 107 0.33 -9.32 11.23
C ALA A 107 1.04 -9.63 12.57
N ASN A 108 2.04 -8.86 12.94
CA ASN A 108 2.53 -8.83 14.31
C ASN A 108 1.49 -8.16 15.22
N SER A 109 1.46 -8.50 16.50
CA SER A 109 0.54 -7.89 17.48
C SER A 109 0.66 -6.36 17.54
N SER A 110 1.86 -5.83 17.27
CA SER A 110 2.19 -4.40 17.29
C SER A 110 2.13 -3.74 15.91
N SER A 111 1.84 -4.47 14.83
CA SER A 111 1.65 -3.88 13.50
C SER A 111 0.53 -2.85 13.50
N ILE A 112 0.64 -1.83 12.67
CA ILE A 112 -0.42 -0.83 12.45
C ILE A 112 -1.25 -1.25 11.23
N ILE A 113 -2.55 -1.46 11.43
CA ILE A 113 -3.48 -1.99 10.42
C ILE A 113 -4.70 -1.07 10.27
N GLY A 114 -5.22 -0.90 9.07
CA GLY A 114 -6.47 -0.16 8.85
C GLY A 114 -6.26 1.15 8.10
N SER A 115 -6.65 2.27 8.71
CA SER A 115 -6.68 3.58 8.04
C SER A 115 -7.51 3.51 6.74
N ILE A 116 -8.73 2.94 6.84
CA ILE A 116 -9.66 2.77 5.72
C ILE A 116 -10.39 4.09 5.51
N GLY A 117 -9.74 4.99 4.77
CA GLY A 117 -10.21 6.33 4.51
C GLY A 117 -9.43 7.00 3.39
N VAL A 118 -9.90 8.17 2.96
CA VAL A 118 -9.27 8.97 1.91
C VAL A 118 -9.02 10.38 2.43
N ILE A 119 -7.80 10.85 2.27
CA ILE A 119 -7.40 12.20 2.66
C ILE A 119 -6.88 12.96 1.43
N TYR A 120 -7.18 14.25 1.38
CA TYR A 120 -6.47 15.25 0.60
C TYR A 120 -5.87 16.25 1.58
N SER A 121 -4.60 16.54 1.44
CA SER A 121 -3.93 17.56 2.23
C SER A 121 -3.10 18.46 1.31
N SER A 122 -3.14 19.76 1.55
CA SER A 122 -2.40 20.77 0.80
C SER A 122 -2.00 21.91 1.73
N PHE A 123 -1.14 22.79 1.26
CA PHE A 123 -0.78 24.02 1.95
C PHE A 123 -1.37 25.20 1.21
N GLY A 124 -1.89 26.21 1.94
CA GLY A 124 -2.30 27.50 1.40
C GLY A 124 -1.16 28.52 1.51
N PHE A 125 -0.79 29.14 0.39
CA PHE A 125 0.31 30.11 0.33
C PHE A 125 -0.18 31.53 0.00
N THR A 126 -1.48 31.78 0.00
CA THR A 126 -2.09 33.07 -0.38
C THR A 126 -1.52 34.24 0.42
N GLU A 127 -1.47 34.14 1.75
CA GLU A 127 -0.93 35.18 2.61
C GLU A 127 0.59 35.32 2.51
N LEU A 128 1.29 34.24 2.23
CA LEU A 128 2.74 34.25 2.05
C LEU A 128 3.12 35.07 0.82
N ILE A 129 2.51 34.79 -0.33
CA ILE A 129 2.83 35.51 -1.58
C ILE A 129 2.44 36.98 -1.50
N LYS A 130 1.33 37.33 -0.81
CA LYS A 130 0.97 38.74 -0.53
C LYS A 130 2.06 39.47 0.26
N LYS A 131 2.59 38.84 1.32
CA LYS A 131 3.64 39.45 2.17
C LYS A 131 4.96 39.72 1.43
N ILE A 132 5.30 38.91 0.44
CA ILE A 132 6.53 39.11 -0.35
C ILE A 132 6.29 39.85 -1.66
N GLY A 133 5.08 40.43 -1.84
CA GLY A 133 4.75 41.26 -2.99
C GLY A 133 4.59 40.51 -4.31
N VAL A 134 4.30 39.18 -4.26
CA VAL A 134 4.07 38.36 -5.44
C VAL A 134 2.58 38.28 -5.75
N GLU A 135 2.21 38.51 -7.00
CA GLU A 135 0.86 38.41 -7.51
C GLU A 135 0.69 37.10 -8.32
N ARG A 136 -0.28 36.26 -7.95
CA ARG A 136 -0.67 35.07 -8.71
C ARG A 136 -1.65 35.45 -9.81
N ARG A 137 -1.22 35.34 -11.08
CA ARG A 137 -2.07 35.60 -12.27
C ARG A 137 -2.46 34.29 -12.91
N VAL A 138 -3.75 33.99 -12.97
CA VAL A 138 -4.29 32.73 -13.52
C VAL A 138 -5.29 33.04 -14.61
N HIS A 139 -5.03 32.54 -15.81
CA HIS A 139 -5.93 32.61 -16.96
C HIS A 139 -6.32 31.20 -17.35
N THR A 140 -7.61 30.85 -17.33
CA THR A 140 -8.07 29.49 -17.60
C THR A 140 -9.12 29.47 -18.70
N ALA A 141 -9.08 28.45 -19.53
CA ALA A 141 -10.20 28.01 -20.33
C ALA A 141 -10.87 26.82 -19.60
N GLY A 142 -12.08 27.03 -19.13
CA GLY A 142 -12.83 26.12 -18.26
C GLY A 142 -12.96 26.63 -16.84
N LYS A 143 -14.23 26.81 -16.40
CA LYS A 143 -14.63 27.45 -15.13
C LYS A 143 -13.93 26.88 -13.89
N ASN A 144 -13.62 25.57 -13.88
CA ASN A 144 -13.10 24.89 -12.70
C ASN A 144 -11.63 24.47 -12.85
N LYS A 145 -10.88 25.06 -13.79
CA LYS A 145 -9.52 24.57 -14.09
C LYS A 145 -8.48 24.94 -13.03
N SER A 146 -8.75 25.95 -12.20
CA SER A 146 -7.89 26.38 -11.08
C SER A 146 -8.41 25.91 -9.72
N THR A 147 -9.20 24.83 -9.70
CA THR A 147 -9.71 24.23 -8.46
C THR A 147 -8.57 23.89 -7.51
N LEU A 148 -8.68 24.35 -6.24
CA LEU A 148 -7.72 24.10 -5.16
C LEU A 148 -6.28 24.57 -5.48
N ASP A 149 -6.10 25.65 -6.25
CA ASP A 149 -4.80 26.30 -6.45
C ASP A 149 -4.29 26.81 -5.08
N PRO A 150 -3.11 26.34 -4.58
CA PRO A 150 -2.62 26.66 -3.24
C PRO A 150 -2.22 28.14 -3.06
N PHE A 151 -2.15 28.90 -4.14
CA PHE A 151 -1.84 30.34 -4.13
C PHE A 151 -3.07 31.24 -4.26
N LEU A 152 -4.27 30.64 -4.31
CA LEU A 152 -5.55 31.34 -4.33
C LEU A 152 -6.35 31.01 -3.07
N GLU A 153 -7.33 31.83 -2.75
CA GLU A 153 -8.28 31.53 -1.68
C GLU A 153 -9.14 30.31 -2.03
N GLU A 154 -9.33 29.42 -1.06
CA GLU A 154 -10.20 28.26 -1.24
C GLU A 154 -11.65 28.67 -1.44
N LYS A 155 -12.32 28.00 -2.37
CA LYS A 155 -13.73 28.18 -2.64
C LYS A 155 -14.52 26.99 -2.10
N ASN A 156 -15.62 27.26 -1.41
CA ASN A 156 -16.48 26.21 -0.88
C ASN A 156 -16.95 25.22 -1.97
N GLU A 157 -17.20 25.71 -3.18
CA GLU A 157 -17.58 24.87 -4.32
C GLU A 157 -16.50 23.88 -4.73
N ASP A 158 -15.22 24.26 -4.58
CA ASP A 158 -14.09 23.38 -4.90
C ASP A 158 -13.92 22.32 -3.83
N ILE A 159 -14.11 22.68 -2.55
CA ILE A 159 -14.12 21.76 -1.42
C ILE A 159 -15.24 20.71 -1.59
N GLU A 160 -16.45 21.15 -1.95
CA GLU A 160 -17.59 20.25 -2.18
C GLU A 160 -17.36 19.27 -3.35
N ARG A 161 -16.69 19.73 -4.43
CA ARG A 161 -16.29 18.82 -5.53
C ARG A 161 -15.26 17.82 -5.09
N LEU A 162 -14.26 18.25 -4.31
CA LEU A 162 -13.25 17.36 -3.76
C LEU A 162 -13.87 16.30 -2.85
N LYS A 163 -14.76 16.71 -1.93
CA LYS A 163 -15.46 15.79 -1.03
C LYS A 163 -16.22 14.70 -1.78
N LYS A 164 -16.89 15.04 -2.89
CA LYS A 164 -17.59 14.04 -3.73
C LYS A 164 -16.60 12.99 -4.26
N ILE A 165 -15.48 13.43 -4.80
CA ILE A 165 -14.43 12.50 -5.30
C ILE A 165 -13.89 11.63 -4.15
N GLN A 166 -13.64 12.23 -2.98
CA GLN A 166 -13.18 11.49 -1.81
C GLN A 166 -14.18 10.41 -1.36
N LEU A 167 -15.48 10.72 -1.37
CA LEU A 167 -16.53 9.74 -1.03
C LEU A 167 -16.58 8.59 -2.03
N ASP A 168 -16.44 8.86 -3.33
CA ASP A 168 -16.41 7.82 -4.35
C ASP A 168 -15.18 6.88 -4.14
N LEU A 169 -13.99 7.46 -3.96
CA LEU A 169 -12.78 6.68 -3.69
C LEU A 169 -12.85 5.90 -2.36
N HIS A 170 -13.47 6.49 -1.35
CA HIS A 170 -13.66 5.84 -0.06
C HIS A 170 -14.61 4.65 -0.18
N LYS A 171 -15.70 4.82 -0.93
CA LYS A 171 -16.64 3.73 -1.21
C LYS A 171 -15.95 2.58 -1.94
N ASP A 172 -15.15 2.87 -2.98
CA ASP A 172 -14.38 1.84 -3.69
C ASP A 172 -13.45 1.06 -2.73
N PHE A 173 -12.84 1.75 -1.78
CA PHE A 173 -12.01 1.10 -0.78
C PHE A 173 -12.82 0.21 0.16
N ILE A 174 -13.95 0.71 0.66
CA ILE A 174 -14.88 -0.07 1.50
C ILE A 174 -15.33 -1.34 0.76
N ASP A 175 -15.73 -1.22 -0.49
CA ASP A 175 -16.18 -2.35 -1.31
C ASP A 175 -15.09 -3.43 -1.45
N VAL A 176 -13.80 -3.04 -1.59
CA VAL A 176 -12.68 -3.98 -1.59
C VAL A 176 -12.52 -4.69 -0.25
N VAL A 177 -12.61 -3.95 0.85
CA VAL A 177 -12.49 -4.53 2.21
C VAL A 177 -13.64 -5.47 2.49
N GLU A 178 -14.86 -5.06 2.22
CA GLU A 178 -16.06 -5.91 2.41
C GLU A 178 -16.01 -7.17 1.56
N LYS A 179 -15.56 -7.07 0.32
CA LYS A 179 -15.38 -8.21 -0.56
C LYS A 179 -14.32 -9.19 -0.06
N SER A 180 -13.23 -8.67 0.52
CA SER A 180 -12.11 -9.48 1.03
C SER A 180 -12.42 -10.09 2.39
N ARG A 181 -12.98 -9.30 3.30
CA ARG A 181 -13.17 -9.70 4.70
C ARG A 181 -14.58 -10.24 5.00
N GLY A 182 -15.60 -9.70 4.31
CA GLY A 182 -16.98 -10.21 4.37
C GLY A 182 -17.52 -10.37 5.79
N THR A 183 -17.97 -11.56 6.11
CA THR A 183 -18.52 -11.91 7.44
C THR A 183 -17.50 -11.97 8.57
N LYS A 184 -16.22 -11.85 8.27
CA LYS A 184 -15.17 -11.80 9.30
C LYS A 184 -15.14 -10.46 10.04
N LEU A 185 -15.67 -9.37 9.42
CA LEU A 185 -15.67 -8.04 10.00
C LEU A 185 -16.60 -7.96 11.20
N ASN A 186 -16.05 -7.52 12.33
CA ASN A 186 -16.83 -7.15 13.52
C ASN A 186 -17.12 -5.64 13.48
N LYS A 187 -18.31 -5.28 12.95
CA LYS A 187 -18.75 -3.88 12.78
C LYS A 187 -19.44 -3.31 14.04
N SER A 188 -19.60 -4.10 15.09
CA SER A 188 -20.38 -3.70 16.26
C SER A 188 -19.59 -2.88 17.29
N GLU A 189 -18.28 -2.96 17.28
CA GLU A 189 -17.44 -2.33 18.31
C GLU A 189 -16.94 -0.93 17.94
N VAL A 190 -16.66 -0.70 16.66
CA VAL A 190 -16.08 0.56 16.16
C VAL A 190 -16.51 0.84 14.73
N GLU A 191 -16.42 2.09 14.32
CA GLU A 191 -16.63 2.50 12.93
C GLU A 191 -15.40 2.15 12.08
N LEU A 192 -15.38 0.95 11.50
CA LEU A 192 -14.24 0.40 10.76
C LEU A 192 -13.76 1.25 9.56
N PHE A 193 -14.65 2.09 9.04
CA PHE A 193 -14.42 2.85 7.82
C PHE A 193 -14.28 4.36 8.06
N SER A 194 -13.96 4.76 9.29
CA SER A 194 -13.74 6.17 9.68
C SER A 194 -12.36 6.71 9.32
N GLY A 195 -11.44 5.85 8.86
CA GLY A 195 -10.05 6.21 8.64
C GLY A 195 -9.13 5.94 9.85
N GLU A 196 -9.67 5.35 10.92
CA GLU A 196 -8.87 4.91 12.07
C GLU A 196 -7.95 3.75 11.73
N PHE A 197 -6.93 3.56 12.57
CA PHE A 197 -5.99 2.43 12.48
C PHE A 197 -5.82 1.80 13.87
N TRP A 198 -5.46 0.53 13.86
CA TRP A 198 -5.42 -0.30 15.06
C TRP A 198 -4.13 -1.10 15.14
N SER A 199 -3.77 -1.53 16.35
CA SER A 199 -2.74 -2.55 16.54
C SER A 199 -3.16 -3.86 15.88
N GLY A 200 -2.20 -4.70 15.50
CA GLY A 200 -2.49 -6.01 14.94
C GLY A 200 -3.39 -6.86 15.83
N SER A 201 -3.22 -6.81 17.17
CA SER A 201 -4.10 -7.48 18.11
C SER A 201 -5.55 -7.03 17.95
N LYS A 202 -5.81 -5.71 18.00
CA LYS A 202 -7.17 -5.17 17.82
C LYS A 202 -7.72 -5.40 16.41
N ALA A 203 -6.88 -5.29 15.39
CA ALA A 203 -7.27 -5.56 14.01
C ALA A 203 -7.73 -7.02 13.80
N LYS A 204 -7.18 -7.99 14.55
CA LYS A 204 -7.65 -9.37 14.57
C LYS A 204 -9.05 -9.46 15.16
N ASP A 205 -9.30 -8.82 16.30
CA ASP A 205 -10.62 -8.83 16.96
C ASP A 205 -11.69 -8.17 16.08
N LEU A 206 -11.30 -7.14 15.32
CA LEU A 206 -12.15 -6.45 14.35
C LEU A 206 -12.34 -7.23 13.05
N GLY A 207 -11.64 -8.37 12.87
CA GLY A 207 -11.73 -9.19 11.66
C GLY A 207 -11.01 -8.61 10.45
N LEU A 208 -10.19 -7.58 10.63
CA LEU A 208 -9.38 -6.99 9.56
C LEU A 208 -8.23 -7.89 9.14
N ILE A 209 -7.75 -8.77 10.03
CA ILE A 209 -6.76 -9.81 9.75
C ILE A 209 -7.23 -11.15 10.29
N ASP A 210 -6.59 -12.24 9.85
CA ASP A 210 -6.96 -13.61 10.21
C ASP A 210 -6.20 -14.14 11.43
N GLY A 211 -5.03 -13.58 11.74
CA GLY A 211 -4.23 -14.05 12.85
C GLY A 211 -2.99 -13.22 13.13
N ILE A 212 -2.38 -13.53 14.26
CA ILE A 212 -1.10 -12.95 14.68
C ILE A 212 0.02 -13.92 14.34
N GLY A 213 1.10 -13.42 13.78
CA GLY A 213 2.32 -14.15 13.43
C GLY A 213 3.04 -13.57 12.22
N ASP A 214 4.32 -13.87 12.10
CA ASP A 214 5.16 -13.47 10.97
C ASP A 214 5.19 -14.51 9.84
N ALA A 215 5.76 -14.12 8.71
CA ALA A 215 5.83 -14.99 7.53
C ALA A 215 6.61 -16.29 7.77
N HIS A 216 7.66 -16.23 8.58
CA HIS A 216 8.50 -17.41 8.83
C HIS A 216 7.79 -18.44 9.70
N GLU A 217 7.20 -17.96 10.81
CA GLU A 217 6.45 -18.80 11.74
C GLU A 217 5.23 -19.44 11.08
N ILE A 218 4.37 -18.60 10.47
CA ILE A 218 3.10 -19.06 9.88
C ILE A 218 3.33 -19.99 8.70
N LEU A 219 4.29 -19.69 7.81
CA LEU A 219 4.57 -20.56 6.68
C LEU A 219 5.15 -21.92 7.12
N LYS A 220 5.97 -21.97 8.16
CA LYS A 220 6.40 -23.25 8.75
C LYS A 220 5.22 -24.01 9.36
N LYS A 221 4.35 -23.33 10.09
CA LYS A 221 3.16 -23.96 10.69
C LYS A 221 2.24 -24.58 9.62
N ILE A 222 2.05 -23.89 8.48
CA ILE A 222 1.15 -24.37 7.41
C ILE A 222 1.80 -25.45 6.54
N PHE A 223 3.08 -25.30 6.21
CA PHE A 223 3.75 -26.11 5.19
C PHE A 223 4.77 -27.10 5.75
N GLY A 224 5.12 -27.00 7.03
CA GLY A 224 6.14 -27.79 7.71
C GLY A 224 7.49 -27.08 7.79
N ASP A 225 8.35 -27.51 8.72
CA ASP A 225 9.66 -26.86 8.98
C ASP A 225 10.59 -26.83 7.76
N ASP A 226 10.45 -27.82 6.86
CA ASP A 226 11.24 -27.94 5.63
C ASP A 226 10.73 -27.06 4.47
N VAL A 227 9.78 -26.15 4.70
CA VAL A 227 9.24 -25.28 3.65
C VAL A 227 10.34 -24.43 3.01
N VAL A 228 10.38 -24.42 1.69
CA VAL A 228 11.33 -23.61 0.91
C VAL A 228 10.65 -22.29 0.53
N ILE A 229 11.11 -21.20 1.11
CA ILE A 229 10.63 -19.86 0.77
C ILE A 229 11.53 -19.29 -0.33
N LYS A 230 11.01 -19.20 -1.55
CA LYS A 230 11.72 -18.61 -2.69
C LYS A 230 11.38 -17.12 -2.79
N LYS A 231 12.31 -16.28 -2.38
CA LYS A 231 12.17 -14.81 -2.47
C LYS A 231 12.32 -14.34 -3.91
N PHE A 232 11.46 -13.40 -4.29
CA PHE A 232 11.52 -12.63 -5.52
C PHE A 232 11.73 -11.17 -5.16
N GLU A 233 12.82 -10.60 -5.61
CA GLU A 233 13.22 -9.21 -5.32
C GLU A 233 13.57 -8.52 -6.64
N LYS A 234 13.41 -7.18 -6.67
CA LYS A 234 13.91 -6.40 -7.80
C LYS A 234 15.43 -6.51 -7.83
N THR A 235 15.99 -6.97 -8.93
CA THR A 235 17.43 -6.88 -9.14
C THR A 235 17.81 -5.40 -9.28
N LYS A 236 18.53 -4.86 -8.32
CA LYS A 236 19.16 -3.54 -8.45
C LYS A 236 20.17 -3.64 -9.59
N GLY A 237 19.89 -2.97 -10.71
CA GLY A 237 20.85 -2.90 -11.81
C GLY A 237 22.16 -2.27 -11.29
N TRP A 238 23.30 -2.92 -11.53
CA TRP A 238 24.63 -2.41 -11.19
C TRP A 238 24.90 -0.97 -11.70
N LEU A 239 24.34 -0.60 -12.84
CA LEU A 239 24.48 0.75 -13.40
C LEU A 239 23.70 1.82 -12.60
N SER A 240 22.60 1.49 -11.93
CA SER A 240 21.81 2.47 -11.18
C SER A 240 22.50 2.94 -9.90
N GLN A 241 23.43 2.16 -9.36
CA GLN A 241 24.25 2.57 -8.22
C GLN A 241 25.32 3.63 -8.57
N LYS A 242 25.76 3.70 -9.83
CA LYS A 242 26.79 4.65 -10.28
C LYS A 242 26.25 5.99 -10.78
N LEU A 243 24.97 6.08 -11.14
CA LEU A 243 24.35 7.29 -11.71
C LEU A 243 23.59 8.16 -10.69
N SER A 244 23.59 7.80 -9.40
CA SER A 244 22.85 8.57 -8.37
C SER A 244 23.61 9.78 -7.82
N SER A 245 24.69 10.23 -8.47
CA SER A 245 25.56 11.28 -7.95
C SER A 245 25.48 12.63 -8.66
N SER A 246 24.39 12.98 -9.34
CA SER A 246 24.26 14.35 -9.88
C SER A 246 22.87 14.96 -9.71
N ASN A 247 22.85 16.05 -8.97
CA ASN A 247 21.96 17.21 -9.00
C ASN A 247 20.44 17.00 -8.88
N ASN A 248 19.94 17.14 -7.65
CA ASN A 248 18.81 17.98 -7.26
C ASN A 248 18.54 17.77 -5.77
N GLN A 249 19.33 18.41 -4.94
CA GLN A 249 19.23 18.30 -3.46
C GLN A 249 17.89 18.84 -2.94
N VAL A 250 17.31 19.85 -3.59
CA VAL A 250 16.05 20.48 -3.16
C VAL A 250 14.86 19.53 -3.41
N ASP A 251 14.77 18.93 -4.59
CA ASP A 251 13.71 17.95 -4.90
C ASP A 251 13.82 16.69 -4.03
N GLN A 252 15.05 16.30 -3.69
CA GLN A 252 15.28 15.19 -2.76
C GLN A 252 14.80 15.51 -1.36
N LEU A 253 15.06 16.72 -0.85
CA LEU A 253 14.60 17.16 0.47
C LEU A 253 13.08 17.23 0.53
N ALA A 254 12.42 17.82 -0.46
CA ALA A 254 10.96 17.88 -0.51
C ALA A 254 10.33 16.49 -0.50
N ASN A 255 10.81 15.58 -1.35
CA ASN A 255 10.31 14.20 -1.40
C ASN A 255 10.58 13.41 -0.10
N ILE A 256 11.71 13.67 0.58
CA ILE A 256 12.02 13.07 1.89
C ILE A 256 11.06 13.58 2.95
N LEU A 257 10.74 14.87 2.95
CA LEU A 257 9.82 15.48 3.90
C LEU A 257 8.38 14.93 3.70
N ASP A 258 7.92 14.85 2.46
CA ASP A 258 6.60 14.30 2.14
C ASP A 258 6.48 12.84 2.57
N GLU A 259 7.46 12.00 2.24
CA GLU A 259 7.45 10.60 2.66
C GLU A 259 7.52 10.46 4.18
N ARG A 260 8.40 11.21 4.85
CA ARG A 260 8.47 11.21 6.32
C ARG A 260 7.15 11.64 6.94
N SER A 261 6.48 12.66 6.39
CA SER A 261 5.19 13.12 6.91
C SER A 261 4.13 12.02 6.88
N ILE A 262 4.17 11.15 5.87
CA ILE A 262 3.24 10.01 5.75
C ILE A 262 3.57 8.93 6.80
N TRP A 263 4.86 8.60 6.99
CA TRP A 263 5.29 7.61 7.99
C TRP A 263 5.13 8.09 9.43
N GLN A 264 5.41 9.38 9.69
CA GLN A 264 5.25 9.98 11.02
C GLN A 264 3.82 9.89 11.57
N ARG A 265 2.80 9.81 10.72
CA ARG A 265 1.40 9.60 11.13
C ARG A 265 1.20 8.28 11.90
N TYR A 266 2.11 7.34 11.73
CA TYR A 266 2.09 6.02 12.37
C TYR A 266 3.24 5.82 13.37
N GLY A 267 4.00 6.88 13.68
CA GLY A 267 5.10 6.85 14.64
C GLY A 267 6.46 6.38 14.09
N PHE A 268 6.65 6.44 12.76
CA PHE A 268 7.89 6.00 12.09
C PHE A 268 8.59 7.12 11.33
#